data_35d8b63c753acb2309544991d474ef05
#
_entry.id   35d8b63c753acb2309544991d474ef05
#
_cell.length_a   1.000
_cell.length_b   1.000
_cell.length_c   1.000
_cell.angle_alpha   90.00
_cell.angle_beta   90.00
_cell.angle_gamma   90.00
#
_symmetry.space_group_name_H-M   'P 1'
#
loop_
_entity.id
_entity.type
_entity.pdbx_description
1 polymer ?
#
loop_
_entity_poly.entity_id
_entity_poly.type
_entity_poly.pdbx_seq_one_letter_code
_entity_poly.pdbx_strand_id
1 'polypeptide(L)'
;MKRLILFSVSLLLVASCASMATGPSAVANLAPTSGSTATGTVMLQQLGDGSVEVRANLTGVPEGVHGFHIHEKGDCGDNGNAAGGHYNPTGTPHGAPQADPHHAGDFGNVTADAQGNVTARFTTRSITVAEGPTTAVGHAIILHANPDDLQTQPTGNAGARIACGVVTLR
;
A
#
# COMPACT_ATOMS: atom_id res chain seq x y z
N MET A 1 55.25 51.40 -5.05
CA MET A 1 54.69 50.21 -4.38
C MET A 1 53.19 50.19 -4.68
N LYS A 2 52.74 49.33 -5.64
CA LYS A 2 51.31 49.17 -6.00
C LYS A 2 50.72 48.01 -5.16
N ARG A 3 49.78 48.32 -4.30
CA ARG A 3 49.06 47.32 -3.52
C ARG A 3 47.95 46.69 -4.39
N LEU A 4 48.04 45.40 -4.61
CA LEU A 4 47.02 44.57 -5.28
C LEU A 4 45.98 44.19 -4.24
N ILE A 5 44.75 44.63 -4.41
CA ILE A 5 43.60 44.23 -3.56
C ILE A 5 42.93 43.05 -4.25
N LEU A 6 43.06 41.86 -3.64
CA LEU A 6 42.30 40.67 -4.07
C LEU A 6 40.88 40.72 -3.48
N PHE A 7 39.87 40.83 -4.34
CA PHE A 7 38.48 40.64 -3.96
C PHE A 7 38.17 39.14 -3.99
N SER A 8 37.93 38.57 -2.83
CA SER A 8 37.45 37.20 -2.68
C SER A 8 35.93 37.18 -2.90
N VAL A 9 35.48 36.59 -3.99
CA VAL A 9 34.05 36.36 -4.25
C VAL A 9 33.66 35.06 -3.59
N SER A 10 32.98 35.15 -2.45
CA SER A 10 32.38 33.99 -1.80
C SER A 10 31.09 33.56 -2.53
N LEU A 11 31.14 32.45 -3.23
CA LEU A 11 29.98 31.82 -3.88
C LEU A 11 29.13 31.12 -2.81
N LEU A 12 28.02 31.72 -2.40
CA LEU A 12 27.04 31.06 -1.55
C LEU A 12 26.30 30.03 -2.38
N LEU A 13 26.57 28.73 -2.15
CA LEU A 13 25.71 27.65 -2.62
C LEU A 13 24.42 27.66 -1.80
N VAL A 14 23.33 28.14 -2.40
CA VAL A 14 21.99 27.99 -1.85
C VAL A 14 21.57 26.56 -2.17
N ALA A 15 21.65 25.65 -1.19
CA ALA A 15 21.06 24.32 -1.29
C ALA A 15 19.53 24.48 -1.33
N SER A 16 18.94 24.41 -2.51
CA SER A 16 17.49 24.34 -2.69
C SER A 16 17.02 22.98 -2.20
N CYS A 17 16.46 22.92 -0.99
CA CYS A 17 15.63 21.78 -0.59
C CYS A 17 14.37 21.81 -1.46
N ALA A 18 14.39 21.12 -2.58
CA ALA A 18 13.19 20.83 -3.33
C ALA A 18 12.27 20.02 -2.42
N SER A 19 11.23 20.64 -1.87
CA SER A 19 10.12 19.96 -1.25
C SER A 19 9.53 19.06 -2.33
N MET A 20 9.68 17.73 -2.20
CA MET A 20 8.99 16.80 -3.07
C MET A 20 7.50 17.04 -2.85
N ALA A 21 6.82 17.61 -3.84
CA ALA A 21 5.38 17.80 -3.79
C ALA A 21 4.74 16.42 -3.59
N THR A 22 4.06 16.23 -2.46
CA THR A 22 3.27 15.04 -2.20
C THR A 22 1.88 15.26 -2.80
N GLY A 23 1.37 14.24 -3.53
CA GLY A 23 0.02 14.24 -4.08
C GLY A 23 -1.03 13.94 -3.00
N PRO A 24 -2.25 13.53 -3.40
CA PRO A 24 -3.32 13.19 -2.49
C PRO A 24 -2.94 12.01 -1.58
N SER A 25 -3.60 11.92 -0.44
CA SER A 25 -3.48 10.80 0.49
C SER A 25 -4.85 10.14 0.73
N ALA A 26 -4.81 8.85 1.06
CA ALA A 26 -5.98 8.07 1.39
C ALA A 26 -5.73 7.20 2.61
N VAL A 27 -6.79 6.69 3.20
CA VAL A 27 -6.74 5.83 4.38
C VAL A 27 -7.77 4.71 4.27
N ALA A 28 -7.40 3.52 4.71
CA ALA A 28 -8.33 2.43 5.01
C ALA A 28 -8.20 2.07 6.49
N ASN A 29 -9.31 2.18 7.23
CA ASN A 29 -9.39 1.67 8.59
C ASN A 29 -9.91 0.24 8.53
N LEU A 30 -9.05 -0.73 8.83
CA LEU A 30 -9.39 -2.14 8.79
C LEU A 30 -10.13 -2.53 10.06
N ALA A 31 -11.30 -3.14 9.87
CA ALA A 31 -12.09 -3.76 10.91
C ALA A 31 -11.98 -5.29 10.82
N PRO A 32 -12.11 -6.02 11.93
CA PRO A 32 -12.07 -7.46 11.94
C PRO A 32 -13.20 -8.09 11.11
N THR A 33 -12.89 -9.20 10.44
CA THR A 33 -13.87 -10.05 9.75
C THR A 33 -13.66 -11.50 10.17
N SER A 34 -14.61 -12.39 9.86
CA SER A 34 -14.49 -13.84 10.08
C SER A 34 -14.13 -14.24 11.52
N GLY A 35 -14.60 -13.50 12.52
CA GLY A 35 -14.29 -13.78 13.94
C GLY A 35 -12.86 -13.47 14.38
N SER A 36 -12.10 -12.77 13.55
CA SER A 36 -10.76 -12.29 13.86
C SER A 36 -10.77 -11.12 14.86
N THR A 37 -9.60 -10.76 15.37
CA THR A 37 -9.34 -9.54 16.16
C THR A 37 -8.46 -8.54 15.40
N ALA A 38 -8.06 -8.86 14.17
CA ALA A 38 -7.16 -8.05 13.36
C ALA A 38 -7.80 -6.69 13.01
N THR A 39 -7.12 -5.61 13.34
CA THR A 39 -7.59 -4.24 13.09
C THR A 39 -6.42 -3.30 12.88
N GLY A 40 -6.68 -2.11 12.36
CA GLY A 40 -5.66 -1.06 12.24
C GLY A 40 -5.88 -0.12 11.07
N THR A 41 -4.80 0.50 10.63
CA THR A 41 -4.87 1.56 9.61
C THR A 41 -3.84 1.30 8.51
N VAL A 42 -4.27 1.48 7.27
CA VAL A 42 -3.40 1.52 6.11
C VAL A 42 -3.49 2.90 5.48
N MET A 43 -2.36 3.58 5.37
CA MET A 43 -2.25 4.88 4.74
C MET A 43 -1.61 4.73 3.35
N LEU A 44 -2.15 5.45 2.38
CA LEU A 44 -1.63 5.54 1.03
C LEU A 44 -1.28 7.00 0.75
N GLN A 45 -0.05 7.26 0.33
CA GLN A 45 0.42 8.59 -0.01
C GLN A 45 0.95 8.62 -1.45
N GLN A 46 0.30 9.38 -2.32
CA GLN A 46 0.84 9.63 -3.66
C GLN A 46 2.11 10.45 -3.56
N LEU A 47 3.18 9.99 -4.20
CA LEU A 47 4.47 10.69 -4.22
C LEU A 47 4.65 11.47 -5.53
N GLY A 48 5.56 12.46 -5.51
CA GLY A 48 5.82 13.33 -6.66
C GLY A 48 6.42 12.62 -7.89
N ASP A 49 6.96 11.41 -7.70
CA ASP A 49 7.50 10.57 -8.77
C ASP A 49 6.45 9.62 -9.39
N GLY A 50 5.19 9.75 -8.98
CA GLY A 50 4.05 8.96 -9.45
C GLY A 50 3.88 7.62 -8.73
N SER A 51 4.76 7.24 -7.80
CA SER A 51 4.56 6.06 -6.95
C SER A 51 3.61 6.36 -5.78
N VAL A 52 3.08 5.31 -5.16
CA VAL A 52 2.30 5.38 -3.92
C VAL A 52 3.06 4.69 -2.81
N GLU A 53 3.29 5.41 -1.72
CA GLU A 53 3.79 4.82 -0.48
C GLU A 53 2.60 4.24 0.29
N VAL A 54 2.72 2.97 0.68
CA VAL A 54 1.76 2.25 1.52
C VAL A 54 2.39 2.03 2.89
N ARG A 55 1.65 2.40 3.95
CA ARG A 55 2.04 2.19 5.34
C ARG A 55 0.91 1.48 6.07
N ALA A 56 1.16 0.25 6.54
CA ALA A 56 0.21 -0.53 7.34
C ALA A 56 0.69 -0.62 8.79
N ASN A 57 -0.21 -0.28 9.72
CA ASN A 57 -0.04 -0.48 11.15
C ASN A 57 -1.27 -1.23 11.66
N LEU A 58 -1.11 -2.53 11.90
CA LEU A 58 -2.20 -3.40 12.32
C LEU A 58 -1.86 -4.07 13.65
N THR A 59 -2.90 -4.48 14.38
CA THR A 59 -2.80 -5.20 15.66
C THR A 59 -3.82 -6.33 15.70
N GLY A 60 -3.64 -7.28 16.64
CA GLY A 60 -4.56 -8.42 16.80
C GLY A 60 -4.50 -9.41 15.64
N VAL A 61 -3.43 -9.36 14.85
CA VAL A 61 -3.17 -10.29 13.74
C VAL A 61 -2.51 -11.55 14.30
N PRO A 62 -2.90 -12.77 13.89
CA PRO A 62 -2.15 -13.97 14.26
C PRO A 62 -0.68 -13.85 13.87
N GLU A 63 0.24 -14.42 14.69
CA GLU A 63 1.67 -14.43 14.36
C GLU A 63 1.91 -15.14 13.03
N GLY A 64 2.77 -14.56 12.18
CA GLY A 64 3.19 -15.16 10.91
C GLY A 64 3.00 -14.28 9.70
N VAL A 65 2.97 -14.91 8.53
CA VAL A 65 2.89 -14.26 7.22
C VAL A 65 1.46 -14.28 6.70
N HIS A 66 0.98 -13.16 6.18
CA HIS A 66 -0.40 -12.97 5.76
C HIS A 66 -0.47 -12.29 4.40
N GLY A 67 -1.29 -12.80 3.49
CA GLY A 67 -1.61 -12.13 2.23
C GLY A 67 -2.25 -10.76 2.48
N PHE A 68 -1.85 -9.77 1.70
CA PHE A 68 -2.27 -8.39 1.85
C PHE A 68 -2.53 -7.78 0.48
N HIS A 69 -3.79 -7.38 0.21
CA HIS A 69 -4.19 -7.00 -1.13
C HIS A 69 -5.23 -5.87 -1.14
N ILE A 70 -5.30 -5.15 -2.29
CA ILE A 70 -6.50 -4.38 -2.64
C ILE A 70 -7.45 -5.30 -3.41
N HIS A 71 -8.74 -5.27 -3.04
CA HIS A 71 -9.82 -6.00 -3.68
C HIS A 71 -10.69 -5.09 -4.55
N GLU A 72 -11.41 -5.71 -5.50
CA GLU A 72 -12.15 -5.05 -6.59
C GLU A 72 -13.22 -4.06 -6.12
N LYS A 73 -13.91 -4.36 -5.00
CA LYS A 73 -15.04 -3.55 -4.52
C LYS A 73 -14.75 -2.97 -3.13
N GLY A 74 -15.19 -1.75 -2.91
CA GLY A 74 -15.16 -1.10 -1.58
C GLY A 74 -16.30 -1.57 -0.69
N ASP A 75 -16.43 -2.88 -0.51
CA ASP A 75 -17.49 -3.48 0.29
C ASP A 75 -16.90 -4.56 1.21
N CYS A 76 -16.98 -4.32 2.52
CA CYS A 76 -16.50 -5.24 3.56
C CYS A 76 -17.59 -6.18 4.08
N GLY A 77 -18.77 -6.22 3.49
CA GLY A 77 -19.86 -7.12 3.84
C GLY A 77 -19.50 -8.60 3.65
N ASP A 78 -20.36 -9.49 4.17
CA ASP A 78 -20.20 -10.94 4.07
C ASP A 78 -18.80 -11.43 4.50
N ASN A 79 -18.34 -11.01 5.67
CA ASN A 79 -16.98 -11.31 6.17
C ASN A 79 -15.86 -10.90 5.19
N GLY A 80 -16.05 -9.76 4.49
CA GLY A 80 -15.14 -9.27 3.50
C GLY A 80 -15.29 -9.90 2.11
N ASN A 81 -16.15 -10.93 1.93
CA ASN A 81 -16.34 -11.58 0.62
C ASN A 81 -17.00 -10.66 -0.40
N ALA A 82 -17.81 -9.68 0.04
CA ALA A 82 -18.42 -8.69 -0.83
C ALA A 82 -17.39 -7.84 -1.60
N ALA A 83 -16.14 -7.75 -1.13
CA ALA A 83 -15.05 -7.04 -1.81
C ALA A 83 -14.64 -7.66 -3.16
N GLY A 84 -15.09 -8.87 -3.48
CA GLY A 84 -14.77 -9.54 -4.76
C GLY A 84 -13.37 -10.12 -4.81
N GLY A 85 -12.79 -10.22 -6.01
CA GLY A 85 -11.41 -10.65 -6.26
C GLY A 85 -10.38 -9.54 -6.01
N HIS A 86 -9.12 -9.79 -6.37
CA HIS A 86 -8.10 -8.75 -6.33
C HIS A 86 -8.42 -7.63 -7.34
N TYR A 87 -8.05 -6.39 -7.00
CA TYR A 87 -8.19 -5.25 -7.89
C TYR A 87 -7.30 -5.42 -9.12
N ASN A 88 -7.92 -5.67 -10.27
CA ASN A 88 -7.25 -6.04 -11.52
C ASN A 88 -7.83 -5.27 -12.72
N PRO A 89 -7.59 -3.96 -12.82
CA PRO A 89 -8.15 -3.15 -13.89
C PRO A 89 -7.59 -3.47 -15.28
N THR A 90 -6.46 -4.17 -15.35
CA THR A 90 -5.75 -4.51 -16.60
C THR A 90 -5.96 -5.94 -17.06
N GLY A 91 -6.63 -6.79 -16.27
CA GLY A 91 -6.91 -8.18 -16.63
C GLY A 91 -5.66 -9.08 -16.70
N THR A 92 -4.65 -8.78 -15.90
CA THR A 92 -3.39 -9.55 -15.82
C THR A 92 -3.53 -10.77 -14.90
N PRO A 93 -2.63 -11.76 -14.94
CA PRO A 93 -2.57 -12.83 -13.95
C PRO A 93 -2.17 -12.30 -12.57
N HIS A 94 -2.54 -13.05 -11.51
CA HIS A 94 -2.00 -12.83 -10.17
C HIS A 94 -0.50 -13.14 -10.11
N GLY A 95 0.23 -12.38 -9.27
CA GLY A 95 1.66 -12.59 -9.12
C GLY A 95 2.29 -11.80 -7.98
N ALA A 96 3.59 -12.01 -7.80
CA ALA A 96 4.38 -11.25 -6.83
C ALA A 96 4.37 -9.75 -7.17
N PRO A 97 4.41 -8.83 -6.17
CA PRO A 97 4.41 -7.38 -6.41
C PRO A 97 5.54 -6.86 -7.30
N GLN A 98 6.64 -7.63 -7.43
CA GLN A 98 7.78 -7.31 -8.28
C GLN A 98 7.76 -8.02 -9.64
N ALA A 99 6.79 -8.92 -9.86
CA ALA A 99 6.61 -9.58 -11.14
C ALA A 99 5.96 -8.63 -12.16
N ASP A 100 6.14 -8.96 -13.43
CA ASP A 100 5.41 -8.34 -14.53
C ASP A 100 5.01 -9.47 -15.50
N PRO A 101 3.71 -9.73 -15.67
CA PRO A 101 2.54 -9.01 -15.10
C PRO A 101 2.13 -9.49 -13.70
N HIS A 102 1.38 -8.62 -12.97
CA HIS A 102 0.64 -8.93 -11.74
C HIS A 102 -0.61 -8.04 -11.63
N HIS A 103 -1.55 -8.32 -10.70
CA HIS A 103 -2.69 -7.43 -10.45
C HIS A 103 -2.26 -6.09 -9.84
N ALA A 104 -2.98 -5.02 -10.12
CA ALA A 104 -2.72 -3.74 -9.46
C ALA A 104 -2.86 -3.82 -7.93
N GLY A 105 -3.72 -4.70 -7.43
CA GLY A 105 -3.96 -4.93 -6.01
C GLY A 105 -3.02 -5.93 -5.33
N ASP A 106 -2.08 -6.55 -6.04
CA ASP A 106 -1.16 -7.54 -5.47
C ASP A 106 -0.05 -6.84 -4.66
N PHE A 107 -0.25 -6.74 -3.36
CA PHE A 107 0.76 -6.22 -2.41
C PHE A 107 1.63 -7.33 -1.81
N GLY A 108 1.31 -8.61 -2.12
CA GLY A 108 2.01 -9.77 -1.60
C GLY A 108 1.70 -10.03 -0.14
N ASN A 109 2.71 -10.06 0.71
CA ASN A 109 2.58 -10.47 2.09
C ASN A 109 3.07 -9.42 3.08
N VAL A 110 2.46 -9.41 4.28
CA VAL A 110 2.95 -8.71 5.48
C VAL A 110 3.21 -9.73 6.59
N THR A 111 4.06 -9.37 7.55
CA THR A 111 4.41 -10.27 8.67
C THR A 111 3.93 -9.66 9.98
N ALA A 112 3.18 -10.45 10.76
CA ALA A 112 2.83 -10.13 12.13
C ALA A 112 3.87 -10.71 13.10
N ASP A 113 4.27 -9.90 14.08
CA ASP A 113 5.14 -10.34 15.17
C ASP A 113 4.39 -11.22 16.19
N ALA A 114 5.13 -11.77 17.18
CA ALA A 114 4.57 -12.60 18.24
C ALA A 114 3.55 -11.88 19.14
N GLN A 115 3.49 -10.55 19.09
CA GLN A 115 2.51 -9.72 19.79
C GLN A 115 1.29 -9.40 18.90
N GLY A 116 1.27 -9.89 17.67
CA GLY A 116 0.21 -9.66 16.70
C GLY A 116 0.24 -8.30 16.03
N ASN A 117 1.40 -7.62 16.01
CA ASN A 117 1.54 -6.34 15.34
C ASN A 117 2.11 -6.52 13.94
N VAL A 118 1.56 -5.77 13.00
CA VAL A 118 2.13 -5.57 11.65
C VAL A 118 2.54 -4.12 11.50
N THR A 119 3.81 -3.91 11.15
CA THR A 119 4.32 -2.62 10.70
C THR A 119 4.98 -2.82 9.33
N ALA A 120 4.30 -2.40 8.28
CA ALA A 120 4.79 -2.55 6.90
C ALA A 120 4.86 -1.19 6.20
N ARG A 121 5.89 -1.00 5.38
CA ARG A 121 6.08 0.17 4.54
C ARG A 121 6.74 -0.23 3.23
N PHE A 122 6.11 0.12 2.12
CA PHE A 122 6.63 -0.14 0.78
C PHE A 122 6.09 0.90 -0.21
N THR A 123 6.64 0.91 -1.42
CA THR A 123 6.14 1.74 -2.52
C THR A 123 5.70 0.87 -3.68
N THR A 124 4.69 1.33 -4.42
CA THR A 124 4.19 0.68 -5.63
C THR A 124 3.88 1.70 -6.72
N ARG A 125 3.91 1.28 -7.98
CA ARG A 125 3.46 2.05 -9.14
C ARG A 125 2.21 1.44 -9.79
N SER A 126 1.69 0.35 -9.23
CA SER A 126 0.54 -0.38 -9.78
C SER A 126 -0.79 0.32 -9.53
N ILE A 127 -0.82 1.24 -8.56
CA ILE A 127 -2.02 2.01 -8.19
C ILE A 127 -1.72 3.50 -8.13
N THR A 128 -2.79 4.31 -8.08
CA THR A 128 -2.74 5.74 -7.75
C THR A 128 -3.69 6.06 -6.59
N VAL A 129 -3.48 7.20 -5.92
CA VAL A 129 -4.48 7.81 -5.00
C VAL A 129 -5.25 8.89 -5.74
N ALA A 130 -4.66 9.52 -6.76
CA ALA A 130 -5.35 10.41 -7.68
C ALA A 130 -6.42 9.65 -8.48
N GLU A 131 -7.41 10.39 -8.98
CA GLU A 131 -8.38 9.83 -9.92
C GLU A 131 -7.68 9.24 -11.16
N GLY A 132 -8.20 8.13 -11.64
CA GLY A 132 -7.65 7.45 -12.82
C GLY A 132 -8.00 5.96 -12.85
N PRO A 133 -7.58 5.25 -13.91
CA PRO A 133 -7.95 3.85 -14.13
C PRO A 133 -7.37 2.87 -13.11
N THR A 134 -6.37 3.28 -12.34
CA THR A 134 -5.72 2.46 -11.31
C THR A 134 -5.89 3.07 -9.90
N THR A 135 -6.90 3.92 -9.70
CA THR A 135 -7.13 4.51 -8.37
C THR A 135 -7.46 3.44 -7.33
N ALA A 136 -6.80 3.52 -6.17
CA ALA A 136 -7.12 2.66 -5.03
C ALA A 136 -8.35 3.14 -4.25
N VAL A 137 -8.75 4.41 -4.44
CA VAL A 137 -9.88 5.03 -3.73
C VAL A 137 -11.19 4.35 -4.14
N GLY A 138 -12.00 3.99 -3.15
CA GLY A 138 -13.26 3.28 -3.38
C GLY A 138 -13.13 1.75 -3.45
N HIS A 139 -11.92 1.22 -3.33
CA HIS A 139 -11.63 -0.23 -3.24
C HIS A 139 -11.40 -0.67 -1.79
N ALA A 140 -11.43 -1.97 -1.50
CA ALA A 140 -11.17 -2.47 -0.16
C ALA A 140 -9.74 -3.03 -0.02
N ILE A 141 -9.09 -2.74 1.11
CA ILE A 141 -7.88 -3.45 1.53
C ILE A 141 -8.29 -4.64 2.39
N ILE A 142 -7.75 -5.81 2.06
CA ILE A 142 -7.99 -7.07 2.77
C ILE A 142 -6.67 -7.58 3.35
N LEU A 143 -6.72 -8.03 4.62
CA LEU A 143 -5.71 -8.89 5.23
C LEU A 143 -6.26 -10.33 5.26
N HIS A 144 -5.44 -11.29 4.85
CA HIS A 144 -5.80 -12.71 4.77
C HIS A 144 -5.25 -13.54 5.93
N ALA A 145 -5.85 -14.72 6.15
CA ALA A 145 -5.45 -15.62 7.23
C ALA A 145 -4.12 -16.34 6.95
N ASN A 146 -3.83 -16.62 5.68
CA ASN A 146 -2.66 -17.39 5.25
C ASN A 146 -1.73 -16.52 4.40
N PRO A 147 -0.48 -16.95 4.19
CA PRO A 147 0.38 -16.35 3.18
C PRO A 147 -0.24 -16.44 1.78
N ASP A 148 -0.03 -15.40 1.00
CA ASP A 148 -0.12 -15.44 -0.45
C ASP A 148 1.08 -16.24 -0.99
N ASP A 149 0.83 -17.29 -1.79
CA ASP A 149 1.88 -18.11 -2.41
C ASP A 149 2.47 -17.46 -3.68
N LEU A 150 1.94 -16.28 -4.09
CA LEU A 150 2.40 -15.44 -5.19
C LEU A 150 2.30 -16.09 -6.58
N GLN A 151 1.60 -17.21 -6.71
CA GLN A 151 1.55 -18.01 -7.94
C GLN A 151 0.16 -18.55 -8.27
N THR A 152 -0.56 -19.08 -7.26
CA THR A 152 -1.86 -19.71 -7.48
C THR A 152 -2.90 -18.72 -7.98
N GLN A 153 -3.47 -19.01 -9.13
CA GLN A 153 -4.51 -18.17 -9.71
C GLN A 153 -5.87 -18.46 -9.06
N PRO A 154 -6.72 -17.45 -8.89
CA PRO A 154 -6.52 -16.04 -9.21
C PRO A 154 -6.00 -15.18 -8.03
N THR A 155 -5.74 -15.73 -6.83
CA THR A 155 -5.56 -14.92 -5.61
C THR A 155 -4.54 -15.49 -4.62
N GLY A 156 -3.57 -16.30 -5.08
CA GLY A 156 -2.43 -16.73 -4.26
C GLY A 156 -2.78 -17.64 -3.07
N ASN A 157 -3.98 -18.25 -3.07
CA ASN A 157 -4.40 -19.20 -2.04
C ASN A 157 -4.33 -18.68 -0.58
N ALA A 158 -4.48 -17.36 -0.40
CA ALA A 158 -4.26 -16.66 0.86
C ALA A 158 -5.33 -16.95 1.96
N GLY A 159 -6.36 -17.72 1.65
CA GLY A 159 -7.34 -18.18 2.62
C GLY A 159 -8.38 -17.13 3.03
N ALA A 160 -8.93 -17.29 4.23
CA ALA A 160 -10.00 -16.42 4.75
C ALA A 160 -9.55 -14.96 4.88
N ARG A 161 -10.52 -14.05 4.79
CA ARG A 161 -10.33 -12.62 4.98
C ARG A 161 -10.49 -12.29 6.47
N ILE A 162 -9.46 -11.81 7.14
CA ILE A 162 -9.46 -11.58 8.57
C ILE A 162 -9.57 -10.11 8.97
N ALA A 163 -9.31 -9.19 8.04
CA ALA A 163 -9.63 -7.77 8.23
C ALA A 163 -9.93 -7.11 6.88
N CYS A 164 -10.81 -6.11 6.88
CA CYS A 164 -11.24 -5.37 5.71
C CYS A 164 -11.43 -3.89 6.04
N GLY A 165 -11.05 -3.01 5.11
CA GLY A 165 -11.30 -1.57 5.19
C GLY A 165 -11.34 -0.92 3.82
N VAL A 166 -12.30 -0.01 3.62
CA VAL A 166 -12.44 0.72 2.35
C VAL A 166 -11.47 1.90 2.30
N VAL A 167 -10.80 2.07 1.18
CA VAL A 167 -9.89 3.18 0.92
C VAL A 167 -10.70 4.45 0.63
N THR A 168 -10.51 5.47 1.44
CA THR A 168 -11.16 6.78 1.31
C THR A 168 -10.12 7.90 1.26
N LEU A 169 -10.38 8.96 0.50
CA LEU A 169 -9.52 10.17 0.50
C LEU A 169 -9.44 10.78 1.90
N ARG A 170 -8.29 11.35 2.22
CA ARG A 170 -8.01 12.02 3.48
C ARG A 170 -7.81 13.52 3.29
#